data_3386d6f64d3394a81cb63fcf1f773d19
#
_entry.id   3386d6f64d3394a81cb63fcf1f773d19
#
_cell.length_a   1.000
_cell.length_b   1.000
_cell.length_c   1.000
_cell.angle_alpha   90.00
_cell.angle_beta   90.00
_cell.angle_gamma   90.00
#
_symmetry.space_group_name_H-M   'P 1'
#
loop_
_entity.id
_entity.type
_entity.pdbx_description
1 polymer ?
#
loop_
_entity_poly.entity_id
_entity_poly.type
_entity_poly.pdbx_seq_one_letter_code
_entity_poly.pdbx_strand_id
1 'polypeptide(L)'
;MTKELKNLYEQLIEDMILDGIDGMTSELKDMIQNSPTEQKRSMILTIMEENNPEHRLLCSRIQKVLNDNKSSEMKHIKEVVKMLREYVEVSDTEVKTMGEVMTPISLVEEMLDTLPDTVWSNPNLKWLDPCNGVGTFVSIIVERLMKGLSTFEPDEKKRYEHIMENMIYVCELQPKNVFLYMYAFDPKNEYDLNIYNGSFLENGFDKHMNRFTVLDEIQFDIVVMNPPYQELKEGNTKSQAIWDRFVIKVLQKSLIKDGYLVAVHPDTWRRIGNGFKNVRSLLKNLQMLYLEFHDLRDGVKTFGAQTSYDFYCVRNTENLGNFNTKVKCIDGKIERVDISKMEFIPNGMFDVFQKLIDKDGGEKRINTLFSRSAYGNDKKNMNREKTEEFQFPCIYTTQKDGSINFLYSNTKSNGHFGIPKVIWSNGGATTPIVDINGEYGVTNFSYAIIDEPENLERIKEAMLTPEFLKLMKFAQGKSSLHRYDYNAISLFRKDFWVDFLK
;
A
#
# COMPACT_ATOMS: atom_id res chain seq x y z
N MET A 1 -9.88 -25.75 16.58
CA MET A 1 -10.48 -25.21 17.83
C MET A 1 -11.79 -25.95 18.04
N THR A 2 -12.21 -26.29 19.25
CA THR A 2 -13.53 -26.92 19.44
C THR A 2 -14.63 -25.86 19.23
N LYS A 3 -15.83 -26.28 18.79
CA LYS A 3 -16.97 -25.36 18.57
C LYS A 3 -17.30 -24.56 19.84
N GLU A 4 -17.20 -25.21 21.01
CA GLU A 4 -17.39 -24.55 22.32
C GLU A 4 -16.39 -23.41 22.57
N LEU A 5 -15.13 -23.60 22.21
CA LEU A 5 -14.08 -22.59 22.38
C LEU A 5 -14.26 -21.40 21.41
N LYS A 6 -14.76 -21.66 20.21
CA LYS A 6 -15.11 -20.59 19.24
C LYS A 6 -16.31 -19.78 19.71
N ASN A 7 -17.38 -20.44 20.18
CA ASN A 7 -18.55 -19.75 20.75
C ASN A 7 -18.16 -18.85 21.93
N LEU A 8 -17.27 -19.34 22.80
CA LEU A 8 -16.75 -18.54 23.92
C LEU A 8 -15.96 -17.32 23.44
N TYR A 9 -15.19 -17.49 22.37
CA TYR A 9 -14.41 -16.41 21.76
C TYR A 9 -15.30 -15.33 21.12
N GLU A 10 -16.32 -15.74 20.38
CA GLU A 10 -17.31 -14.83 19.81
C GLU A 10 -18.08 -14.06 20.90
N GLN A 11 -18.46 -14.73 21.95
CA GLN A 11 -19.08 -14.11 23.12
C GLN A 11 -18.15 -13.08 23.78
N LEU A 12 -16.86 -13.38 23.87
CA LEU A 12 -15.88 -12.43 24.42
C LEU A 12 -15.78 -11.14 23.57
N ILE A 13 -15.83 -11.26 22.23
CA ILE A 13 -15.84 -10.11 21.32
C ILE A 13 -17.11 -9.27 21.52
N GLU A 14 -18.26 -9.92 21.59
CA GLU A 14 -19.53 -9.25 21.85
C GLU A 14 -19.52 -8.52 23.21
N ASP A 15 -18.97 -9.14 24.25
CA ASP A 15 -18.82 -8.55 25.57
C ASP A 15 -17.87 -7.34 25.57
N MET A 16 -16.75 -7.42 24.84
CA MET A 16 -15.81 -6.30 24.72
C MET A 16 -16.46 -5.08 24.04
N ILE A 17 -17.33 -5.31 23.06
CA ILE A 17 -18.08 -4.24 22.41
C ILE A 17 -19.06 -3.61 23.36
N LEU A 18 -19.84 -4.42 24.08
CA LEU A 18 -20.82 -3.95 25.08
C LEU A 18 -20.16 -3.16 26.21
N ASP A 19 -19.01 -3.63 26.71
CA ASP A 19 -18.25 -2.94 27.76
C ASP A 19 -17.63 -1.61 27.29
N GLY A 20 -17.41 -1.45 26.00
CA GLY A 20 -16.91 -0.20 25.40
C GLY A 20 -17.99 0.85 25.14
N ILE A 21 -19.28 0.55 25.38
CA ILE A 21 -20.39 1.47 25.12
C ILE A 21 -20.68 2.32 26.35
N ASP A 22 -20.58 3.63 26.21
CA ASP A 22 -20.95 4.58 27.26
C ASP A 22 -22.44 4.45 27.63
N GLY A 23 -22.73 4.28 28.94
CA GLY A 23 -24.07 4.12 29.44
C GLY A 23 -24.63 2.70 29.46
N MET A 24 -23.85 1.69 29.13
CA MET A 24 -24.23 0.29 29.25
C MET A 24 -24.45 -0.10 30.73
N THR A 25 -25.67 -0.48 31.07
CA THR A 25 -25.99 -0.99 32.42
C THR A 25 -25.86 -2.50 32.47
N SER A 26 -25.58 -3.05 33.66
CA SER A 26 -25.52 -4.51 33.87
C SER A 26 -26.80 -5.22 33.45
N GLU A 27 -27.98 -4.60 33.74
CA GLU A 27 -29.28 -5.17 33.38
C GLU A 27 -29.49 -5.22 31.85
N LEU A 28 -29.08 -4.18 31.14
CA LEU A 28 -29.18 -4.13 29.68
C LEU A 28 -28.21 -5.14 29.04
N LYS A 29 -26.97 -5.26 29.57
CA LYS A 29 -25.99 -6.24 29.13
C LYS A 29 -26.52 -7.66 29.32
N ASP A 30 -27.05 -8.00 30.50
CA ASP A 30 -27.63 -9.30 30.78
C ASP A 30 -28.83 -9.63 29.89
N MET A 31 -29.68 -8.68 29.59
CA MET A 31 -30.81 -8.83 28.67
C MET A 31 -30.32 -9.16 27.25
N ILE A 32 -29.31 -8.46 26.77
CA ILE A 32 -28.72 -8.68 25.44
C ILE A 32 -28.05 -10.05 25.38
N GLN A 33 -27.24 -10.39 26.38
CA GLN A 33 -26.50 -11.67 26.43
C GLN A 33 -27.43 -12.89 26.48
N ASN A 34 -28.59 -12.78 27.11
CA ASN A 34 -29.60 -13.84 27.20
C ASN A 34 -30.54 -13.92 25.97
N SER A 35 -30.42 -13.04 25.01
CA SER A 35 -31.22 -13.05 23.80
C SER A 35 -30.68 -14.10 22.76
N PRO A 36 -31.53 -14.63 21.85
CA PRO A 36 -31.07 -15.45 20.73
C PRO A 36 -29.99 -14.72 19.92
N THR A 37 -28.99 -15.47 19.41
CA THR A 37 -27.79 -14.86 18.79
C THR A 37 -28.08 -13.84 17.72
N GLU A 38 -29.02 -14.14 16.79
CA GLU A 38 -29.41 -13.18 15.75
C GLU A 38 -30.00 -11.88 16.34
N GLN A 39 -30.88 -12.01 17.34
CA GLN A 39 -31.48 -10.88 18.01
C GLN A 39 -30.45 -10.10 18.85
N LYS A 40 -29.55 -10.79 19.55
CA LYS A 40 -28.45 -10.22 20.32
C LYS A 40 -27.55 -9.38 19.44
N ARG A 41 -27.07 -9.93 18.32
CA ARG A 41 -26.20 -9.22 17.38
C ARG A 41 -26.89 -8.00 16.76
N SER A 42 -28.20 -8.13 16.46
CA SER A 42 -29.02 -6.99 15.99
C SER A 42 -29.14 -5.90 17.04
N MET A 43 -29.33 -6.24 18.31
CA MET A 43 -29.39 -5.28 19.43
C MET A 43 -28.05 -4.60 19.65
N ILE A 44 -26.94 -5.33 19.63
CA ILE A 44 -25.59 -4.76 19.74
C ILE A 44 -25.35 -3.75 18.61
N LEU A 45 -25.69 -4.12 17.37
CA LEU A 45 -25.58 -3.22 16.24
C LEU A 45 -26.40 -1.94 16.45
N THR A 46 -27.66 -2.06 16.89
CA THR A 46 -28.54 -0.92 17.17
C THR A 46 -27.97 0.00 18.24
N ILE A 47 -27.37 -0.55 19.30
CA ILE A 47 -26.78 0.25 20.38
C ILE A 47 -25.52 0.96 19.92
N MET A 48 -24.68 0.31 19.11
CA MET A 48 -23.53 0.95 18.47
C MET A 48 -23.93 2.17 17.62
N GLU A 49 -25.20 2.22 17.16
CA GLU A 49 -25.77 3.30 16.35
C GLU A 49 -26.34 4.46 17.14
N GLU A 50 -26.84 4.22 18.34
CA GLU A 50 -27.49 5.28 19.13
C GLU A 50 -26.56 6.46 19.37
N ASN A 51 -25.26 6.23 19.31
CA ASN A 51 -24.24 7.26 19.39
C ASN A 51 -23.99 8.01 18.05
N ASN A 52 -24.58 7.57 16.91
CA ASN A 52 -24.50 8.26 15.63
C ASN A 52 -25.81 8.19 14.84
N PRO A 53 -26.62 9.27 14.84
CA PRO A 53 -27.96 9.29 14.21
C PRO A 53 -27.96 9.03 12.69
N GLU A 54 -26.86 9.31 11.99
CA GLU A 54 -26.76 9.08 10.55
C GLU A 54 -26.72 7.56 10.21
N HIS A 55 -26.31 6.74 11.15
CA HIS A 55 -26.22 5.30 10.98
C HIS A 55 -27.55 4.55 11.19
N ARG A 56 -28.56 5.12 11.85
CA ARG A 56 -29.85 4.46 12.09
C ARG A 56 -30.54 3.99 10.81
N LEU A 57 -30.47 4.80 9.73
CA LEU A 57 -31.06 4.46 8.45
C LEU A 57 -30.32 3.28 7.80
N LEU A 58 -29.02 3.22 7.94
CA LEU A 58 -28.18 2.18 7.34
C LEU A 58 -28.43 0.82 7.97
N CYS A 59 -28.55 0.74 9.29
CA CYS A 59 -28.84 -0.52 9.98
C CYS A 59 -30.26 -1.03 9.75
N SER A 60 -31.24 -0.13 9.66
CA SER A 60 -32.57 -0.58 9.24
C SER A 60 -32.55 -1.14 7.82
N ARG A 61 -31.68 -0.62 6.92
CA ARG A 61 -31.45 -1.16 5.57
C ARG A 61 -30.75 -2.52 5.62
N ILE A 62 -29.70 -2.67 6.43
CA ILE A 62 -28.97 -3.93 6.64
C ILE A 62 -29.95 -5.00 7.17
N GLN A 63 -30.68 -4.69 8.23
CA GLN A 63 -31.70 -5.59 8.80
C GLN A 63 -32.78 -5.96 7.79
N LYS A 64 -33.24 -4.99 6.98
CA LYS A 64 -34.20 -5.27 5.91
C LYS A 64 -33.62 -6.23 4.88
N VAL A 65 -32.41 -6.02 4.42
CA VAL A 65 -31.73 -6.91 3.48
C VAL A 65 -31.56 -8.32 4.07
N LEU A 66 -31.17 -8.45 5.33
CA LEU A 66 -31.05 -9.74 6.01
C LEU A 66 -32.42 -10.43 6.22
N ASN A 67 -33.50 -9.68 6.47
CA ASN A 67 -34.85 -10.21 6.70
C ASN A 67 -35.63 -10.49 5.41
N ASP A 68 -35.45 -9.72 4.34
CA ASP A 68 -36.17 -9.87 3.07
C ASP A 68 -35.72 -11.12 2.26
N ASN A 69 -34.67 -11.79 2.71
CA ASN A 69 -33.97 -12.77 1.92
C ASN A 69 -34.17 -14.21 2.37
N LYS A 70 -35.39 -14.66 2.25
CA LYS A 70 -35.72 -16.09 2.41
C LYS A 70 -35.26 -16.99 1.25
N SER A 71 -34.60 -16.45 0.21
CA SER A 71 -34.41 -17.20 -1.03
C SER A 71 -32.95 -17.45 -1.48
N SER A 72 -31.94 -16.84 -0.91
CA SER A 72 -30.52 -17.27 -1.04
C SER A 72 -29.61 -16.37 -0.19
N GLU A 73 -28.93 -16.97 0.77
CA GLU A 73 -28.00 -16.30 1.70
C GLU A 73 -26.88 -15.51 0.98
N MET A 74 -26.59 -15.87 -0.24
CA MET A 74 -25.44 -15.41 -1.02
C MET A 74 -25.58 -14.05 -1.70
N LYS A 75 -26.79 -13.69 -2.18
CA LYS A 75 -26.96 -12.39 -2.86
C LYS A 75 -26.76 -11.19 -1.92
N HIS A 76 -26.82 -11.43 -0.63
CA HIS A 76 -26.88 -10.40 0.39
C HIS A 76 -25.53 -10.03 0.95
N ILE A 77 -24.59 -10.97 1.04
CA ILE A 77 -23.29 -10.74 1.66
C ILE A 77 -22.59 -9.52 1.04
N LYS A 78 -22.50 -9.47 -0.29
CA LYS A 78 -21.88 -8.33 -0.99
C LYS A 78 -22.59 -7.00 -0.72
N GLU A 79 -23.94 -7.01 -0.68
CA GLU A 79 -24.73 -5.82 -0.37
C GLU A 79 -24.59 -5.42 1.09
N VAL A 80 -24.64 -6.38 2.01
CA VAL A 80 -24.42 -6.14 3.45
C VAL A 80 -23.02 -5.60 3.69
N VAL A 81 -21.99 -6.23 3.14
CA VAL A 81 -20.60 -5.73 3.27
C VAL A 81 -20.44 -4.33 2.67
N LYS A 82 -21.11 -4.03 1.55
CA LYS A 82 -21.13 -2.68 1.00
C LYS A 82 -21.76 -1.67 1.97
N MET A 83 -22.88 -2.02 2.59
CA MET A 83 -23.55 -1.18 3.57
C MET A 83 -22.71 -1.03 4.86
N LEU A 84 -22.07 -2.11 5.33
CA LEU A 84 -21.16 -2.06 6.48
C LEU A 84 -19.94 -1.17 6.22
N ARG A 85 -19.44 -1.15 5.00
CA ARG A 85 -18.36 -0.21 4.61
C ARG A 85 -18.82 1.25 4.67
N GLU A 86 -20.05 1.53 4.23
CA GLU A 86 -20.65 2.88 4.37
C GLU A 86 -20.88 3.23 5.86
N TYR A 87 -21.13 2.24 6.70
CA TYR A 87 -21.33 2.38 8.15
C TYR A 87 -20.02 2.61 8.91
N VAL A 88 -18.96 1.89 8.57
CA VAL A 88 -17.65 2.07 9.19
C VAL A 88 -17.03 3.36 8.62
N GLU A 89 -17.43 4.50 9.17
CA GLU A 89 -16.68 5.73 8.97
C GLU A 89 -15.29 5.53 9.58
N VAL A 90 -14.30 5.54 8.70
CA VAL A 90 -12.91 5.58 9.10
C VAL A 90 -12.66 6.97 9.66
N SER A 91 -12.65 7.11 10.98
CA SER A 91 -12.34 8.39 11.61
C SER A 91 -10.93 8.82 11.22
N ASP A 92 -10.70 10.14 11.12
CA ASP A 92 -9.35 10.70 10.92
C ASP A 92 -8.31 10.14 11.91
N THR A 93 -8.77 9.75 13.10
CA THR A 93 -7.95 9.14 14.16
C THR A 93 -7.57 7.71 13.80
N GLU A 94 -8.52 6.90 13.31
CA GLU A 94 -8.26 5.51 12.87
C GLU A 94 -7.33 5.47 11.67
N VAL A 95 -7.52 6.35 10.67
CA VAL A 95 -6.60 6.49 9.53
C VAL A 95 -5.19 6.86 9.99
N LYS A 96 -5.06 7.82 10.91
CA LYS A 96 -3.75 8.30 11.38
C LYS A 96 -3.05 7.33 12.31
N THR A 97 -3.79 6.63 13.17
CA THR A 97 -3.22 5.74 14.19
C THR A 97 -3.04 4.31 13.71
N MET A 98 -3.99 3.80 12.95
CA MET A 98 -4.03 2.39 12.51
C MET A 98 -3.79 2.21 11.01
N GLY A 99 -3.73 3.31 10.23
CA GLY A 99 -3.51 3.25 8.79
C GLY A 99 -4.64 2.55 8.00
N GLU A 100 -5.84 2.48 8.60
CA GLU A 100 -6.98 1.79 8.01
C GLU A 100 -7.48 2.51 6.75
N VAL A 101 -7.55 1.77 5.64
CA VAL A 101 -8.02 2.27 4.35
C VAL A 101 -8.93 1.23 3.71
N MET A 102 -10.20 1.59 3.52
CA MET A 102 -11.19 0.70 2.92
C MET A 102 -10.96 0.50 1.42
N THR A 103 -10.79 -0.76 0.99
CA THR A 103 -10.61 -1.10 -0.43
C THR A 103 -11.94 -1.04 -1.18
N PRO A 104 -12.08 -0.27 -2.29
CA PRO A 104 -13.29 -0.29 -3.10
C PRO A 104 -13.56 -1.67 -3.70
N ILE A 105 -14.84 -2.06 -3.79
CA ILE A 105 -15.25 -3.36 -4.36
C ILE A 105 -14.72 -3.54 -5.78
N SER A 106 -14.79 -2.49 -6.62
CA SER A 106 -14.26 -2.55 -7.99
C SER A 106 -12.77 -2.86 -8.06
N LEU A 107 -11.99 -2.29 -7.13
CA LEU A 107 -10.56 -2.59 -7.06
C LEU A 107 -10.32 -4.03 -6.59
N VAL A 108 -11.09 -4.54 -5.63
CA VAL A 108 -11.01 -5.94 -5.20
C VAL A 108 -11.31 -6.88 -6.36
N GLU A 109 -12.36 -6.60 -7.15
CA GLU A 109 -12.69 -7.37 -8.34
C GLU A 109 -11.55 -7.41 -9.36
N GLU A 110 -10.96 -6.23 -9.68
CA GLU A 110 -9.80 -6.12 -10.58
C GLU A 110 -8.57 -6.88 -10.04
N MET A 111 -8.30 -6.78 -8.75
CA MET A 111 -7.20 -7.49 -8.10
C MET A 111 -7.38 -9.01 -8.19
N LEU A 112 -8.57 -9.52 -7.89
CA LEU A 112 -8.88 -10.94 -7.92
C LEU A 112 -8.93 -11.52 -9.35
N ASP A 113 -9.20 -10.69 -10.38
CA ASP A 113 -9.14 -11.08 -11.80
C ASP A 113 -7.70 -11.38 -12.28
N THR A 114 -6.69 -11.05 -11.48
CA THR A 114 -5.30 -11.39 -11.77
C THR A 114 -4.91 -12.82 -11.41
N LEU A 115 -5.74 -13.50 -10.61
CA LEU A 115 -5.55 -14.91 -10.24
C LEU A 115 -5.91 -15.85 -11.41
N PRO A 116 -5.28 -17.04 -11.49
CA PRO A 116 -5.69 -18.07 -12.45
C PRO A 116 -7.12 -18.56 -12.20
N ASP A 117 -7.87 -18.83 -13.28
CA ASP A 117 -9.27 -19.31 -13.18
C ASP A 117 -9.42 -20.60 -12.37
N THR A 118 -8.39 -21.45 -12.37
CA THR A 118 -8.38 -22.75 -11.67
C THR A 118 -8.54 -22.65 -10.17
N VAL A 119 -8.21 -21.50 -9.55
CA VAL A 119 -8.33 -21.32 -8.10
C VAL A 119 -9.78 -21.32 -7.63
N TRP A 120 -10.71 -20.90 -8.50
CA TRP A 120 -12.13 -20.77 -8.15
C TRP A 120 -12.89 -22.10 -8.10
N SER A 121 -12.35 -23.15 -8.70
CA SER A 121 -12.97 -24.48 -8.78
C SER A 121 -12.27 -25.54 -7.92
N ASN A 122 -11.23 -25.18 -7.16
CA ASN A 122 -10.52 -26.11 -6.30
C ASN A 122 -11.00 -25.99 -4.84
N PRO A 123 -11.70 -27.01 -4.29
CA PRO A 123 -12.29 -26.95 -2.95
C PRO A 123 -11.28 -27.10 -1.81
N ASN A 124 -10.00 -27.39 -2.10
CA ASN A 124 -8.99 -27.66 -1.10
C ASN A 124 -8.08 -26.45 -0.79
N LEU A 125 -8.27 -25.32 -1.50
CA LEU A 125 -7.42 -24.15 -1.32
C LEU A 125 -7.82 -23.38 -0.07
N LYS A 126 -6.81 -22.98 0.71
CA LYS A 126 -6.95 -22.11 1.87
C LYS A 126 -6.61 -20.68 1.51
N TRP A 127 -7.54 -19.79 1.80
CA TRP A 127 -7.46 -18.34 1.54
C TRP A 127 -7.25 -17.60 2.85
N LEU A 128 -6.35 -16.63 2.87
CA LEU A 128 -6.15 -15.74 4.01
C LEU A 128 -6.33 -14.28 3.61
N ASP A 129 -7.12 -13.53 4.39
CA ASP A 129 -7.06 -12.08 4.47
C ASP A 129 -6.49 -11.68 5.84
N PRO A 130 -5.20 -11.23 5.92
CA PRO A 130 -4.55 -10.92 7.18
C PRO A 130 -4.90 -9.53 7.76
N CYS A 131 -5.77 -8.77 7.10
CA CYS A 131 -6.22 -7.43 7.49
C CYS A 131 -7.64 -7.17 6.94
N ASN A 132 -8.56 -8.03 7.37
CA ASN A 132 -9.86 -8.27 6.74
C ASN A 132 -10.80 -7.05 6.74
N GLY A 133 -10.68 -6.15 7.73
CA GLY A 133 -11.70 -5.11 7.93
C GLY A 133 -13.08 -5.76 8.13
N VAL A 134 -14.06 -5.30 7.38
CA VAL A 134 -15.43 -5.86 7.41
C VAL A 134 -15.68 -6.95 6.35
N GLY A 135 -14.62 -7.49 5.70
CA GLY A 135 -14.72 -8.61 4.78
C GLY A 135 -14.93 -8.27 3.31
N THR A 136 -14.39 -7.14 2.83
CA THR A 136 -14.57 -6.72 1.43
C THR A 136 -14.00 -7.75 0.44
N PHE A 137 -12.76 -8.22 0.65
CA PHE A 137 -12.17 -9.27 -0.19
C PHE A 137 -12.94 -10.57 -0.08
N VAL A 138 -13.27 -10.99 1.16
CA VAL A 138 -13.98 -12.24 1.42
C VAL A 138 -15.35 -12.27 0.72
N SER A 139 -16.08 -11.16 0.68
CA SER A 139 -17.40 -11.09 0.02
C SER A 139 -17.34 -11.44 -1.47
N ILE A 140 -16.31 -11.01 -2.17
CA ILE A 140 -16.11 -11.30 -3.61
C ILE A 140 -15.55 -12.72 -3.79
N ILE A 141 -14.63 -13.14 -2.93
CA ILE A 141 -14.06 -14.50 -2.97
C ILE A 141 -15.16 -15.53 -2.77
N VAL A 142 -15.99 -15.37 -1.75
CA VAL A 142 -17.12 -16.27 -1.48
C VAL A 142 -18.09 -16.31 -2.65
N GLU A 143 -18.46 -15.16 -3.24
CA GLU A 143 -19.31 -15.11 -4.44
C GLU A 143 -18.73 -15.95 -5.59
N ARG A 144 -17.41 -15.82 -5.85
CA ARG A 144 -16.72 -16.56 -6.92
C ARG A 144 -16.60 -18.05 -6.63
N LEU A 145 -16.24 -18.41 -5.38
CA LEU A 145 -16.14 -19.81 -4.94
C LEU A 145 -17.51 -20.51 -4.97
N MET A 146 -18.58 -19.84 -4.57
CA MET A 146 -19.95 -20.39 -4.66
C MET A 146 -20.35 -20.75 -6.08
N LYS A 147 -19.90 -19.97 -7.07
CA LYS A 147 -20.12 -20.31 -8.49
C LYS A 147 -19.17 -21.42 -8.94
N GLY A 148 -17.88 -21.29 -8.62
CA GLY A 148 -16.85 -22.22 -9.11
C GLY A 148 -16.93 -23.63 -8.54
N LEU A 149 -17.43 -23.77 -7.31
CA LEU A 149 -17.55 -25.04 -6.60
C LEU A 149 -18.93 -25.72 -6.76
N SER A 150 -19.80 -25.20 -7.60
CA SER A 150 -21.17 -25.75 -7.81
C SER A 150 -21.18 -27.21 -8.28
N THR A 151 -20.13 -27.66 -8.98
CA THR A 151 -19.96 -29.05 -9.40
C THR A 151 -19.43 -29.94 -8.26
N PHE A 152 -18.57 -29.38 -7.37
CA PHE A 152 -18.03 -30.08 -6.21
C PHE A 152 -19.13 -30.34 -5.17
N GLU A 153 -19.91 -29.32 -4.81
CA GLU A 153 -21.03 -29.43 -3.89
C GLU A 153 -22.24 -28.68 -4.48
N PRO A 154 -23.25 -29.41 -5.00
CA PRO A 154 -24.45 -28.82 -5.59
C PRO A 154 -25.37 -28.10 -4.60
N ASP A 155 -25.40 -28.55 -3.33
CA ASP A 155 -26.19 -27.92 -2.28
C ASP A 155 -25.56 -26.61 -1.85
N GLU A 156 -26.29 -25.50 -1.99
CA GLU A 156 -25.77 -24.16 -1.72
C GLU A 156 -25.38 -23.96 -0.26
N LYS A 157 -26.16 -24.50 0.69
CA LYS A 157 -25.87 -24.34 2.14
C LYS A 157 -24.62 -25.11 2.51
N LYS A 158 -24.48 -26.36 2.07
CA LYS A 158 -23.28 -27.16 2.32
C LYS A 158 -22.04 -26.59 1.64
N ARG A 159 -22.20 -26.07 0.44
CA ARG A 159 -21.12 -25.40 -0.28
C ARG A 159 -20.63 -24.15 0.45
N TYR A 160 -21.56 -23.34 0.96
CA TYR A 160 -21.23 -22.17 1.78
C TYR A 160 -20.53 -22.57 3.08
N GLU A 161 -21.07 -23.56 3.81
CA GLU A 161 -20.48 -24.16 5.01
C GLU A 161 -19.04 -24.60 4.72
N HIS A 162 -18.82 -25.38 3.64
CA HIS A 162 -17.48 -25.83 3.26
C HIS A 162 -16.52 -24.64 3.00
N ILE A 163 -16.97 -23.61 2.28
CA ILE A 163 -16.16 -22.43 1.99
C ILE A 163 -15.78 -21.71 3.27
N MET A 164 -16.74 -21.41 4.13
CA MET A 164 -16.52 -20.61 5.32
C MET A 164 -15.73 -21.34 6.40
N GLU A 165 -15.94 -22.64 6.57
CA GLU A 165 -15.30 -23.44 7.63
C GLU A 165 -13.93 -23.99 7.22
N ASN A 166 -13.70 -24.27 5.92
CA ASN A 166 -12.51 -24.98 5.48
C ASN A 166 -11.58 -24.16 4.57
N MET A 167 -12.12 -23.15 3.88
CA MET A 167 -11.34 -22.41 2.88
C MET A 167 -10.98 -20.99 3.31
N ILE A 168 -11.86 -20.27 3.99
CA ILE A 168 -11.68 -18.85 4.33
C ILE A 168 -11.10 -18.69 5.74
N TYR A 169 -10.04 -17.93 5.84
CA TYR A 169 -9.37 -17.54 7.09
C TYR A 169 -9.16 -16.04 7.10
N VAL A 170 -9.47 -15.39 8.21
CA VAL A 170 -9.33 -13.93 8.35
C VAL A 170 -8.63 -13.56 9.66
N CYS A 171 -7.85 -12.48 9.59
CA CYS A 171 -7.28 -11.83 10.74
C CYS A 171 -7.71 -10.35 10.74
N GLU A 172 -8.19 -9.88 11.89
CA GLU A 172 -8.59 -8.48 12.06
C GLU A 172 -8.23 -7.99 13.47
N LEU A 173 -7.63 -6.79 13.52
CA LEU A 173 -7.16 -6.22 14.77
C LEU A 173 -8.30 -5.65 15.62
N GLN A 174 -9.29 -5.04 14.98
CA GLN A 174 -10.37 -4.33 15.66
C GLN A 174 -11.56 -5.24 15.96
N PRO A 175 -11.95 -5.43 17.25
CA PRO A 175 -13.11 -6.25 17.63
C PRO A 175 -14.40 -5.78 16.94
N LYS A 176 -14.59 -4.47 16.75
CA LYS A 176 -15.73 -3.89 16.02
C LYS A 176 -15.84 -4.48 14.59
N ASN A 177 -14.74 -4.51 13.86
CA ASN A 177 -14.72 -5.05 12.50
C ASN A 177 -14.95 -6.56 12.47
N VAL A 178 -14.39 -7.28 13.45
CA VAL A 178 -14.64 -8.72 13.61
C VAL A 178 -16.14 -8.98 13.85
N PHE A 179 -16.78 -8.22 14.73
CA PHE A 179 -18.21 -8.33 14.97
C PHE A 179 -19.03 -8.06 13.70
N LEU A 180 -18.69 -6.99 12.96
CA LEU A 180 -19.37 -6.66 11.71
C LEU A 180 -19.17 -7.74 10.64
N TYR A 181 -18.00 -8.34 10.58
CA TYR A 181 -17.73 -9.50 9.72
C TYR A 181 -18.60 -10.70 10.09
N MET A 182 -18.65 -11.08 11.38
CA MET A 182 -19.52 -12.16 11.87
C MET A 182 -20.99 -11.89 11.57
N TYR A 183 -21.43 -10.64 11.75
CA TYR A 183 -22.80 -10.25 11.45
C TYR A 183 -23.14 -10.36 9.96
N ALA A 184 -22.19 -10.08 9.07
CA ALA A 184 -22.41 -10.17 7.63
C ALA A 184 -22.40 -11.62 7.10
N PHE A 185 -21.48 -12.45 7.61
CA PHE A 185 -21.21 -13.77 7.04
C PHE A 185 -21.88 -14.91 7.80
N ASP A 186 -22.21 -14.72 9.07
CA ASP A 186 -22.87 -15.72 9.91
C ASP A 186 -23.76 -15.08 10.98
N PRO A 187 -24.85 -14.38 10.61
CA PRO A 187 -25.71 -13.67 11.56
C PRO A 187 -26.37 -14.57 12.60
N LYS A 188 -26.50 -15.87 12.30
CA LYS A 188 -27.17 -16.87 13.17
C LYS A 188 -26.23 -17.72 13.98
N ASN A 189 -24.91 -17.59 13.77
CA ASN A 189 -23.88 -18.42 14.36
C ASN A 189 -24.06 -19.92 14.04
N GLU A 190 -24.34 -20.21 12.76
CA GLU A 190 -24.52 -21.57 12.26
C GLU A 190 -23.20 -22.22 11.84
N TYR A 191 -22.15 -21.41 11.52
CA TYR A 191 -20.91 -21.88 10.90
C TYR A 191 -19.70 -21.73 11.83
N ASP A 192 -18.66 -22.54 11.57
CA ASP A 192 -17.42 -22.55 12.31
C ASP A 192 -16.37 -21.63 11.62
N LEU A 193 -16.59 -20.31 11.66
CA LEU A 193 -15.75 -19.33 10.98
C LEU A 193 -14.29 -19.35 11.49
N ASN A 194 -13.32 -19.24 10.57
CA ASN A 194 -11.89 -19.16 10.93
C ASN A 194 -11.47 -17.70 11.09
N ILE A 195 -11.83 -17.10 12.22
CA ILE A 195 -11.53 -15.71 12.56
C ILE A 195 -10.45 -15.64 13.63
N TYR A 196 -9.54 -14.70 13.45
CA TYR A 196 -8.56 -14.32 14.45
C TYR A 196 -8.66 -12.81 14.74
N ASN A 197 -9.01 -12.45 15.98
CA ASN A 197 -8.97 -11.06 16.44
C ASN A 197 -7.63 -10.73 17.10
N GLY A 198 -6.80 -10.01 16.39
CA GLY A 198 -5.47 -9.61 16.85
C GLY A 198 -4.56 -9.16 15.72
N SER A 199 -3.33 -8.80 16.07
CA SER A 199 -2.35 -8.35 15.08
C SER A 199 -1.75 -9.52 14.30
N PHE A 200 -1.90 -9.54 13.00
CA PHE A 200 -1.21 -10.50 12.13
C PHE A 200 0.31 -10.49 12.30
N LEU A 201 0.91 -9.35 12.65
CA LEU A 201 2.36 -9.20 12.81
C LEU A 201 2.91 -9.67 14.15
N GLU A 202 2.09 -9.76 15.19
CA GLU A 202 2.49 -10.14 16.55
C GLU A 202 2.54 -11.67 16.72
N ASN A 203 3.39 -12.37 15.99
CA ASN A 203 3.72 -13.80 16.10
C ASN A 203 2.54 -14.74 16.42
N GLY A 204 1.32 -14.34 16.13
CA GLY A 204 0.14 -15.17 16.36
C GLY A 204 -0.27 -15.39 17.82
N PHE A 205 0.24 -14.60 18.78
CA PHE A 205 -0.20 -14.71 20.16
C PHE A 205 -1.49 -13.92 20.39
N ASP A 206 -2.56 -14.62 20.74
CA ASP A 206 -3.82 -14.06 21.14
C ASP A 206 -3.77 -13.63 22.61
N LYS A 207 -3.73 -12.33 22.85
CA LYS A 207 -3.66 -11.75 24.19
C LYS A 207 -4.89 -12.05 25.04
N HIS A 208 -6.07 -12.18 24.42
CA HIS A 208 -7.34 -12.44 25.10
C HIS A 208 -7.48 -13.91 25.46
N MET A 209 -7.05 -14.81 24.58
CA MET A 209 -7.11 -16.26 24.79
C MET A 209 -5.84 -16.83 25.45
N ASN A 210 -4.83 -15.97 25.70
CA ASN A 210 -3.52 -16.35 26.27
C ASN A 210 -2.91 -17.57 25.56
N ARG A 211 -2.96 -17.60 24.22
CA ARG A 211 -2.45 -18.68 23.38
C ARG A 211 -1.91 -18.17 22.06
N PHE A 212 -1.05 -18.96 21.41
CA PHE A 212 -0.66 -18.74 20.03
C PHE A 212 -1.83 -19.01 19.10
N THR A 213 -1.95 -18.22 18.04
CA THR A 213 -2.98 -18.43 17.05
C THR A 213 -2.65 -19.61 16.15
N VAL A 214 -3.69 -20.30 15.76
CA VAL A 214 -3.63 -21.36 14.75
C VAL A 214 -3.07 -20.84 13.42
N LEU A 215 -3.21 -19.54 13.13
CA LEU A 215 -2.73 -18.94 11.87
C LEU A 215 -1.23 -19.07 11.63
N ASP A 216 -0.40 -19.04 12.68
CA ASP A 216 1.06 -19.21 12.52
C ASP A 216 1.46 -20.66 12.22
N GLU A 217 0.57 -21.62 12.44
CA GLU A 217 0.76 -23.06 12.14
C GLU A 217 0.18 -23.45 10.78
N ILE A 218 -0.65 -22.59 10.17
CA ILE A 218 -1.29 -22.85 8.88
C ILE A 218 -0.53 -22.13 7.78
N GLN A 219 -0.29 -22.85 6.69
CA GLN A 219 0.14 -22.27 5.42
C GLN A 219 -1.05 -22.16 4.48
N PHE A 220 -1.06 -21.10 3.69
CA PHE A 220 -2.17 -20.73 2.81
C PHE A 220 -1.77 -20.84 1.35
N ASP A 221 -2.72 -21.26 0.52
CA ASP A 221 -2.54 -21.32 -0.94
C ASP A 221 -2.66 -19.93 -1.57
N ILE A 222 -3.55 -19.10 -1.03
CA ILE A 222 -3.81 -17.75 -1.55
C ILE A 222 -3.93 -16.77 -0.38
N VAL A 223 -3.19 -15.68 -0.49
CA VAL A 223 -3.31 -14.55 0.43
C VAL A 223 -3.73 -13.32 -0.36
N VAL A 224 -4.76 -12.63 0.12
CA VAL A 224 -5.23 -11.36 -0.44
C VAL A 224 -5.17 -10.29 0.63
N MET A 225 -4.71 -9.08 0.29
CA MET A 225 -4.62 -8.05 1.33
C MET A 225 -4.53 -6.61 0.79
N ASN A 226 -5.10 -5.70 1.57
CA ASN A 226 -4.75 -4.29 1.61
C ASN A 226 -4.26 -3.97 3.03
N PRO A 227 -2.96 -4.15 3.34
CA PRO A 227 -2.46 -3.99 4.70
C PRO A 227 -2.47 -2.53 5.12
N PRO A 228 -2.52 -2.22 6.43
CA PRO A 228 -2.39 -0.86 6.92
C PRO A 228 -1.06 -0.26 6.46
N TYR A 229 -1.09 0.96 5.89
CA TYR A 229 0.09 1.55 5.26
C TYR A 229 1.11 2.08 6.28
N GLN A 230 0.63 2.54 7.42
CA GLN A 230 1.47 3.14 8.46
C GLN A 230 0.84 2.96 9.84
N GLU A 231 1.67 2.92 10.85
CA GLU A 231 1.27 2.93 12.25
C GLU A 231 1.86 4.15 12.96
N LEU A 232 1.13 4.71 13.91
CA LEU A 232 1.64 5.70 14.86
C LEU A 232 2.01 4.97 16.15
N LYS A 233 3.31 4.85 16.44
CA LYS A 233 3.75 4.27 17.71
C LYS A 233 3.51 5.24 18.85
N GLU A 234 3.06 4.70 19.98
CA GLU A 234 2.85 5.45 21.20
C GLU A 234 4.09 6.29 21.57
N GLY A 235 3.90 7.57 21.84
CA GLY A 235 5.00 8.51 22.11
C GLY A 235 5.72 9.09 20.89
N ASN A 236 5.39 8.69 19.67
CA ASN A 236 5.97 9.22 18.44
C ASN A 236 5.03 10.24 17.77
N THR A 237 5.62 11.30 17.21
CA THR A 237 4.90 12.31 16.39
C THR A 237 4.89 11.95 14.89
N LYS A 238 5.59 10.90 14.48
CA LYS A 238 5.70 10.47 13.07
C LYS A 238 5.27 9.03 12.94
N SER A 239 4.36 8.79 12.01
CA SER A 239 3.96 7.44 11.60
C SER A 239 5.11 6.73 10.87
N GLN A 240 5.15 5.40 11.03
CA GLN A 240 6.10 4.52 10.35
C GLN A 240 5.36 3.61 9.38
N ALA A 241 5.98 3.29 8.25
CA ALA A 241 5.43 2.30 7.34
C ALA A 241 5.39 0.93 8.00
N ILE A 242 4.30 0.19 7.77
CA ILE A 242 4.08 -1.15 8.34
C ILE A 242 3.71 -2.20 7.27
N TRP A 243 3.17 -1.78 6.13
CA TRP A 243 2.69 -2.64 5.06
C TRP A 243 3.76 -3.63 4.56
N ASP A 244 5.02 -3.22 4.52
CA ASP A 244 6.14 -4.05 4.08
C ASP A 244 6.37 -5.26 4.98
N ARG A 245 6.09 -5.14 6.28
CA ARG A 245 6.19 -6.23 7.25
C ARG A 245 5.12 -7.30 6.97
N PHE A 246 3.92 -6.91 6.55
CA PHE A 246 2.87 -7.84 6.11
C PHE A 246 3.32 -8.64 4.88
N VAL A 247 3.81 -7.96 3.84
CA VAL A 247 4.32 -8.63 2.63
C VAL A 247 5.42 -9.62 2.96
N ILE A 248 6.39 -9.22 3.79
CA ILE A 248 7.51 -10.07 4.19
C ILE A 248 7.01 -11.29 4.97
N LYS A 249 6.14 -11.10 5.98
CA LYS A 249 5.59 -12.21 6.78
C LYS A 249 4.81 -13.19 5.90
N VAL A 250 3.95 -12.69 5.01
CA VAL A 250 3.18 -13.53 4.08
C VAL A 250 4.10 -14.37 3.21
N LEU A 251 5.03 -13.77 2.50
CA LEU A 251 5.89 -14.48 1.55
C LEU A 251 6.87 -15.45 2.20
N GLN A 252 7.29 -15.18 3.44
CA GLN A 252 8.30 -16.00 4.12
C GLN A 252 7.72 -17.08 5.05
N LYS A 253 6.48 -16.87 5.56
CA LYS A 253 5.93 -17.76 6.60
C LYS A 253 4.56 -18.30 6.28
N SER A 254 3.64 -17.48 5.73
CA SER A 254 2.23 -17.84 5.65
C SER A 254 1.84 -18.48 4.32
N LEU A 255 2.52 -18.13 3.23
CA LEU A 255 2.19 -18.60 1.90
C LEU A 255 2.99 -19.84 1.52
N ILE A 256 2.30 -20.91 1.06
CA ILE A 256 2.98 -22.11 0.56
C ILE A 256 3.86 -21.78 -0.67
N LYS A 257 4.79 -22.68 -0.98
CA LYS A 257 5.47 -22.66 -2.27
C LYS A 257 4.42 -22.81 -3.38
N ASP A 258 4.58 -22.03 -4.46
CA ASP A 258 3.67 -21.96 -5.60
C ASP A 258 2.29 -21.34 -5.29
N GLY A 259 2.02 -20.90 -4.06
CA GLY A 259 0.85 -20.14 -3.69
C GLY A 259 0.84 -18.71 -4.24
N TYR A 260 -0.27 -18.00 -4.12
CA TYR A 260 -0.47 -16.66 -4.70
C TYR A 260 -0.67 -15.60 -3.63
N LEU A 261 0.04 -14.46 -3.79
CA LEU A 261 -0.23 -13.24 -3.03
C LEU A 261 -0.81 -12.18 -3.98
N VAL A 262 -2.01 -11.69 -3.65
CA VAL A 262 -2.63 -10.52 -4.30
C VAL A 262 -2.64 -9.38 -3.28
N ALA A 263 -1.93 -8.31 -3.56
CA ALA A 263 -1.80 -7.21 -2.60
C ALA A 263 -1.83 -5.83 -3.25
N VAL A 264 -2.34 -4.85 -2.50
CA VAL A 264 -2.27 -3.42 -2.83
C VAL A 264 -1.60 -2.66 -1.69
N HIS A 265 -0.65 -1.79 -2.02
CA HIS A 265 0.04 -0.94 -1.05
C HIS A 265 0.82 0.19 -1.75
N PRO A 266 1.42 1.17 -1.02
CA PRO A 266 2.20 2.25 -1.62
C PRO A 266 3.32 1.76 -2.53
N ASP A 267 3.54 2.47 -3.64
CA ASP A 267 4.50 2.18 -4.71
C ASP A 267 5.99 2.30 -4.32
N THR A 268 6.27 2.73 -3.09
CA THR A 268 7.63 3.08 -2.63
C THR A 268 8.64 1.93 -2.69
N TRP A 269 8.17 0.67 -2.73
CA TRP A 269 9.04 -0.51 -2.83
C TRP A 269 9.84 -0.57 -4.15
N ARG A 270 9.33 0.03 -5.23
CA ARG A 270 9.97 0.00 -6.56
C ARG A 270 11.22 0.86 -6.68
N ARG A 271 11.44 1.78 -5.73
CA ARG A 271 12.52 2.78 -5.77
C ARG A 271 13.74 2.34 -4.99
N ILE A 272 14.89 2.88 -5.39
CA ILE A 272 16.14 2.76 -4.63
C ILE A 272 16.24 3.85 -3.55
N GLY A 273 17.13 3.64 -2.58
CA GLY A 273 17.47 4.66 -1.57
C GLY A 273 16.42 4.86 -0.45
N ASN A 274 15.40 4.01 -0.38
CA ASN A 274 14.40 3.98 0.69
C ASN A 274 14.57 2.73 1.58
N GLY A 275 13.83 2.65 2.69
CA GLY A 275 13.91 1.54 3.65
C GLY A 275 13.37 0.19 3.14
N PHE A 276 12.84 0.09 1.91
CA PHE A 276 12.10 -1.07 1.40
C PHE A 276 12.93 -2.06 0.57
N LYS A 277 14.26 -2.09 0.76
CA LYS A 277 15.17 -3.00 0.03
C LYS A 277 14.76 -4.47 0.16
N ASN A 278 14.36 -4.91 1.36
CA ASN A 278 14.02 -6.30 1.63
C ASN A 278 12.76 -6.72 0.87
N VAL A 279 11.66 -5.98 0.99
CA VAL A 279 10.42 -6.30 0.27
C VAL A 279 10.61 -6.20 -1.25
N ARG A 280 11.38 -5.21 -1.73
CA ARG A 280 11.72 -5.10 -3.15
C ARG A 280 12.48 -6.32 -3.65
N SER A 281 13.48 -6.79 -2.90
CA SER A 281 14.25 -7.99 -3.27
C SER A 281 13.37 -9.23 -3.32
N LEU A 282 12.49 -9.43 -2.33
CA LEU A 282 11.55 -10.54 -2.31
C LEU A 282 10.63 -10.53 -3.52
N LEU A 283 9.93 -9.42 -3.76
CA LEU A 283 8.96 -9.31 -4.87
C LEU A 283 9.62 -9.46 -6.24
N LYS A 284 10.82 -8.94 -6.44
CA LYS A 284 11.55 -9.07 -7.71
C LYS A 284 12.06 -10.48 -7.99
N ASN A 285 12.37 -11.24 -6.95
CA ASN A 285 12.91 -12.60 -7.09
C ASN A 285 11.81 -13.67 -7.23
N LEU A 286 10.54 -13.28 -7.15
CA LEU A 286 9.41 -14.18 -7.36
C LEU A 286 8.73 -13.95 -8.70
N GLN A 287 7.93 -14.92 -9.16
CA GLN A 287 7.16 -14.83 -10.39
C GLN A 287 5.97 -13.89 -10.21
N MET A 288 6.17 -12.61 -10.49
CA MET A 288 5.09 -11.63 -10.49
C MET A 288 4.28 -11.76 -11.79
N LEU A 289 3.04 -12.28 -11.66
CA LEU A 289 2.15 -12.53 -12.79
C LEU A 289 1.59 -11.23 -13.37
N TYR A 290 1.22 -10.32 -12.49
CA TYR A 290 0.61 -9.03 -12.83
C TYR A 290 1.11 -7.93 -11.90
N LEU A 291 1.26 -6.72 -12.44
CA LEU A 291 1.61 -5.51 -11.71
C LEU A 291 0.93 -4.31 -12.36
N GLU A 292 0.24 -3.48 -11.60
CA GLU A 292 -0.44 -2.28 -12.07
C GLU A 292 -0.04 -1.04 -11.25
N PHE A 293 0.20 0.06 -11.95
CA PHE A 293 0.67 1.31 -11.37
C PHE A 293 -0.44 2.35 -11.31
N HIS A 294 -0.55 3.02 -10.15
CA HIS A 294 -1.51 4.09 -9.90
C HIS A 294 -0.83 5.33 -9.33
N ASP A 295 -1.16 6.49 -9.90
CA ASP A 295 -0.58 7.77 -9.47
C ASP A 295 -1.33 8.35 -8.24
N LEU A 296 -0.90 9.54 -7.80
CA LEU A 296 -1.53 10.25 -6.67
C LEU A 296 -3.00 10.61 -6.94
N ARG A 297 -3.39 10.85 -8.19
CA ARG A 297 -4.78 11.19 -8.55
C ARG A 297 -5.67 9.95 -8.42
N ASP A 298 -5.14 8.81 -8.82
CA ASP A 298 -5.80 7.52 -8.62
C ASP A 298 -5.96 7.22 -7.13
N GLY A 299 -4.93 7.48 -6.31
CA GLY A 299 -4.99 7.31 -4.86
C GLY A 299 -6.06 8.18 -4.20
N VAL A 300 -6.17 9.46 -4.61
CA VAL A 300 -7.25 10.34 -4.14
C VAL A 300 -8.63 9.80 -4.56
N LYS A 301 -8.77 9.34 -5.81
CA LYS A 301 -10.03 8.79 -6.31
C LYS A 301 -10.42 7.47 -5.62
N THR A 302 -9.44 6.61 -5.38
CA THR A 302 -9.67 5.24 -4.87
C THR A 302 -9.79 5.20 -3.35
N PHE A 303 -8.94 5.94 -2.64
CA PHE A 303 -8.78 5.86 -1.19
C PHE A 303 -9.05 7.19 -0.46
N GLY A 304 -9.39 8.26 -1.17
CA GLY A 304 -9.50 9.60 -0.57
C GLY A 304 -8.18 10.18 -0.07
N ALA A 305 -7.04 9.54 -0.37
CA ALA A 305 -5.72 9.89 0.17
C ALA A 305 -4.71 10.18 -0.92
N GLN A 306 -3.83 11.17 -0.69
CA GLN A 306 -2.73 11.50 -1.59
C GLN A 306 -1.61 10.45 -1.50
N THR A 307 -1.87 9.28 -2.06
CA THR A 307 -0.90 8.17 -2.13
C THR A 307 -0.88 7.58 -3.52
N SER A 308 0.30 7.35 -4.07
CA SER A 308 0.47 6.47 -5.23
C SER A 308 0.59 5.03 -4.74
N TYR A 309 0.00 4.11 -5.46
CA TYR A 309 -0.03 2.71 -5.06
C TYR A 309 0.15 1.78 -6.24
N ASP A 310 0.54 0.57 -5.93
CA ASP A 310 0.55 -0.54 -6.87
C ASP A 310 -0.35 -1.64 -6.35
N PHE A 311 -0.98 -2.40 -7.25
CA PHE A 311 -1.44 -3.72 -6.89
C PHE A 311 -0.83 -4.78 -7.81
N TYR A 312 -0.70 -5.98 -7.30
CA TYR A 312 -0.05 -7.07 -8.01
C TYR A 312 -0.56 -8.45 -7.59
N CYS A 313 -0.32 -9.41 -8.47
CA CYS A 313 -0.41 -10.84 -8.18
C CYS A 313 0.97 -11.46 -8.35
N VAL A 314 1.51 -12.06 -7.29
CA VAL A 314 2.78 -12.78 -7.31
C VAL A 314 2.58 -14.23 -6.91
N ARG A 315 3.21 -15.15 -7.65
CA ARG A 315 3.32 -16.56 -7.28
C ARG A 315 4.59 -16.76 -6.46
N ASN A 316 4.47 -17.44 -5.32
CA ASN A 316 5.61 -17.75 -4.43
C ASN A 316 6.54 -18.82 -5.04
N THR A 317 7.06 -18.52 -6.21
CA THR A 317 7.99 -19.34 -7.00
C THR A 317 9.13 -18.45 -7.45
N GLU A 318 10.35 -18.93 -7.35
CA GLU A 318 11.52 -18.17 -7.72
C GLU A 318 11.50 -17.78 -9.22
N ASN A 319 11.83 -16.52 -9.50
CA ASN A 319 12.05 -16.02 -10.83
C ASN A 319 13.53 -16.19 -11.19
N LEU A 320 13.84 -17.19 -12.00
CA LEU A 320 15.20 -17.49 -12.45
C LEU A 320 15.71 -16.55 -13.58
N GLY A 321 15.11 -15.36 -13.71
CA GLY A 321 15.50 -14.35 -14.70
C GLY A 321 14.95 -14.60 -16.11
N ASN A 322 13.88 -15.38 -16.22
CA ASN A 322 13.21 -15.72 -17.49
C ASN A 322 11.67 -15.52 -17.43
N PHE A 323 11.15 -14.93 -16.36
CA PHE A 323 9.74 -14.68 -16.22
C PHE A 323 9.39 -13.23 -16.51
N ASN A 324 8.49 -13.00 -17.47
CA ASN A 324 8.01 -11.68 -17.84
C ASN A 324 6.68 -11.36 -17.15
N THR A 325 6.71 -10.37 -16.27
CA THR A 325 5.55 -9.80 -15.62
C THR A 325 4.65 -9.07 -16.63
N LYS A 326 3.35 -9.30 -16.59
CA LYS A 326 2.37 -8.45 -17.29
C LYS A 326 2.19 -7.17 -16.48
N VAL A 327 2.68 -6.05 -17.00
CA VAL A 327 2.64 -4.75 -16.33
C VAL A 327 1.66 -3.83 -17.03
N LYS A 328 0.69 -3.27 -16.28
CA LYS A 328 -0.14 -2.16 -16.75
C LYS A 328 0.50 -0.85 -16.29
N CYS A 329 1.05 -0.14 -17.25
CA CYS A 329 1.74 1.12 -17.05
C CYS A 329 0.77 2.26 -16.69
N ILE A 330 1.31 3.36 -16.16
CA ILE A 330 0.52 4.53 -15.74
C ILE A 330 -0.23 5.21 -16.89
N ASP A 331 0.20 5.01 -18.14
CA ASP A 331 -0.47 5.50 -19.34
C ASP A 331 -1.51 4.51 -19.91
N GLY A 332 -1.78 3.42 -19.19
CA GLY A 332 -2.72 2.36 -19.55
C GLY A 332 -2.15 1.31 -20.50
N LYS A 333 -0.92 1.45 -20.98
CA LYS A 333 -0.29 0.42 -21.81
C LYS A 333 0.02 -0.84 -21.01
N ILE A 334 -0.12 -1.98 -21.67
CA ILE A 334 0.25 -3.28 -21.12
C ILE A 334 1.57 -3.71 -21.76
N GLU A 335 2.58 -3.92 -20.92
CA GLU A 335 3.89 -4.40 -21.34
C GLU A 335 4.24 -5.73 -20.64
N ARG A 336 5.13 -6.53 -21.24
CA ARG A 336 5.66 -7.74 -20.59
C ARG A 336 7.14 -7.54 -20.33
N VAL A 337 7.51 -7.54 -19.05
CA VAL A 337 8.84 -7.09 -18.61
C VAL A 337 9.38 -8.02 -17.55
N ASP A 338 10.64 -8.40 -17.66
CA ASP A 338 11.36 -9.08 -16.58
C ASP A 338 11.83 -8.05 -15.54
N ILE A 339 11.01 -7.84 -14.51
CA ILE A 339 11.30 -6.88 -13.44
C ILE A 339 12.46 -7.33 -12.54
N SER A 340 12.83 -8.61 -12.54
CA SER A 340 13.94 -9.12 -11.72
C SER A 340 15.28 -8.48 -12.09
N LYS A 341 15.45 -8.13 -13.38
CA LYS A 341 16.64 -7.50 -13.91
C LYS A 341 16.74 -6.00 -13.69
N MET A 342 15.67 -5.37 -13.16
CA MET A 342 15.62 -3.92 -13.00
C MET A 342 16.12 -3.49 -11.63
N GLU A 343 17.06 -2.57 -11.55
CA GLU A 343 17.45 -1.92 -10.31
C GLU A 343 16.37 -0.94 -9.82
N PHE A 344 15.75 -0.25 -10.76
CA PHE A 344 14.65 0.68 -10.57
C PHE A 344 13.48 0.26 -11.48
N ILE A 345 12.26 0.20 -10.96
CA ILE A 345 11.06 -0.14 -11.72
C ILE A 345 10.27 1.14 -12.01
N PRO A 346 10.37 1.69 -13.23
CA PRO A 346 9.62 2.90 -13.62
C PRO A 346 8.14 2.59 -13.85
N ASN A 347 7.34 3.66 -14.01
CA ASN A 347 5.89 3.56 -14.28
C ASN A 347 5.56 3.17 -15.75
N GLY A 348 6.56 2.85 -16.57
CA GLY A 348 6.50 2.50 -17.99
C GLY A 348 7.78 2.93 -18.70
N MET A 349 7.82 2.87 -20.05
CA MET A 349 9.00 3.18 -20.88
C MET A 349 10.23 2.34 -20.49
N PHE A 350 10.02 1.09 -20.15
CA PHE A 350 11.05 0.19 -19.59
C PHE A 350 12.28 0.08 -20.46
N ASP A 351 12.10 -0.10 -21.77
CA ASP A 351 13.23 -0.22 -22.74
C ASP A 351 14.12 1.03 -22.76
N VAL A 352 13.51 2.22 -22.62
CA VAL A 352 14.25 3.49 -22.60
C VAL A 352 15.07 3.59 -21.33
N PHE A 353 14.45 3.31 -20.15
CA PHE A 353 15.18 3.30 -18.88
C PHE A 353 16.30 2.27 -18.87
N GLN A 354 16.09 1.04 -19.41
CA GLN A 354 17.10 0.01 -19.47
C GLN A 354 18.31 0.39 -20.34
N LYS A 355 18.10 1.20 -21.38
CA LYS A 355 19.21 1.72 -22.23
C LYS A 355 20.00 2.81 -21.54
N LEU A 356 19.31 3.64 -20.73
CA LEU A 356 19.94 4.77 -20.03
C LEU A 356 20.65 4.37 -18.75
N ILE A 357 20.18 3.30 -18.08
CA ILE A 357 20.77 2.84 -16.82
C ILE A 357 22.07 2.08 -17.14
N ASP A 358 23.15 2.47 -16.46
CA ASP A 358 24.42 1.76 -16.56
C ASP A 358 24.33 0.37 -15.93
N LYS A 359 24.64 -0.66 -16.72
CA LYS A 359 24.55 -2.08 -16.33
C LYS A 359 25.86 -2.62 -15.75
N ASP A 360 26.95 -1.87 -15.89
CA ASP A 360 28.31 -2.35 -15.57
C ASP A 360 28.70 -2.08 -14.10
N GLY A 361 27.73 -1.85 -13.22
CA GLY A 361 27.95 -1.77 -11.76
C GLY A 361 28.37 -0.39 -11.24
N GLY A 362 28.18 0.68 -12.01
CA GLY A 362 28.27 2.07 -11.53
C GLY A 362 29.57 2.81 -11.85
N GLU A 363 30.54 2.18 -12.49
CA GLU A 363 31.79 2.85 -12.91
C GLU A 363 31.57 3.91 -14.01
N LYS A 364 30.51 3.73 -14.80
CA LYS A 364 30.12 4.62 -15.91
C LYS A 364 28.87 5.44 -15.64
N ARG A 365 28.41 5.48 -14.40
CA ARG A 365 27.26 6.32 -14.03
C ARG A 365 27.60 7.78 -13.98
N ILE A 366 26.57 8.59 -14.21
CA ILE A 366 26.67 10.01 -14.02
C ILE A 366 26.95 10.33 -12.55
N ASN A 367 27.83 11.30 -12.31
CA ASN A 367 28.14 11.75 -10.96
C ASN A 367 27.08 12.78 -10.52
N THR A 368 26.36 12.47 -9.43
CA THR A 368 25.30 13.33 -8.92
C THR A 368 25.60 13.80 -7.52
N LEU A 369 25.16 15.02 -7.19
CA LEU A 369 25.30 15.63 -5.87
C LEU A 369 23.93 15.87 -5.24
N PHE A 370 23.89 15.57 -3.95
CA PHE A 370 22.81 15.93 -3.04
C PHE A 370 23.41 16.28 -1.68
N SER A 371 23.19 17.48 -1.16
CA SER A 371 23.71 17.89 0.14
C SER A 371 22.58 18.05 1.14
N ARG A 372 22.64 17.26 2.24
CA ARG A 372 21.79 17.49 3.42
C ARG A 372 22.39 18.47 4.41
N SER A 373 23.72 18.67 4.37
CA SER A 373 24.47 19.45 5.36
C SER A 373 24.31 20.95 5.19
N ALA A 374 24.12 21.45 3.96
CA ALA A 374 23.97 22.88 3.70
C ALA A 374 22.59 23.46 4.12
N TYR A 375 21.68 22.64 4.62
CA TYR A 375 20.35 23.05 5.08
C TYR A 375 19.84 22.07 6.17
N GLY A 376 18.78 22.42 6.87
CA GLY A 376 18.19 21.56 7.90
C GLY A 376 18.86 21.73 9.26
N ASN A 377 19.66 20.78 9.70
CA ASN A 377 20.30 20.83 11.01
C ASN A 377 21.37 21.91 11.14
N ASP A 378 21.89 22.40 10.01
CA ASP A 378 22.96 23.40 9.96
C ASP A 378 22.42 24.82 9.65
N LYS A 379 21.28 25.17 10.23
CA LYS A 379 20.63 26.49 10.05
C LYS A 379 21.53 27.66 10.50
N LYS A 380 22.49 27.40 11.35
CA LYS A 380 23.44 28.41 11.83
C LYS A 380 24.33 28.98 10.71
N ASN A 381 24.57 28.19 9.67
CA ASN A 381 25.44 28.54 8.57
C ASN A 381 24.69 29.06 7.34
N MET A 382 23.36 29.27 7.41
CA MET A 382 22.51 29.68 6.29
C MET A 382 21.61 30.87 6.65
N ASN A 383 21.50 31.82 5.74
CA ASN A 383 20.58 32.95 5.82
C ASN A 383 19.82 33.14 4.49
N ARG A 384 18.62 33.73 4.55
CA ARG A 384 17.84 34.08 3.35
C ARG A 384 18.37 35.33 2.67
N GLU A 385 19.00 36.24 3.41
CA GLU A 385 19.52 37.48 2.92
C GLU A 385 21.06 37.43 2.88
N LYS A 386 21.63 38.05 1.86
CA LYS A 386 23.08 38.25 1.78
C LYS A 386 23.51 39.31 2.77
N THR A 387 24.45 38.97 3.64
CA THR A 387 25.00 39.86 4.65
C THR A 387 26.54 39.79 4.61
N GLU A 388 27.23 40.61 5.43
CA GLU A 388 28.70 40.53 5.57
C GLU A 388 29.18 39.17 6.05
N GLU A 389 28.37 38.46 6.88
CA GLU A 389 28.69 37.14 7.38
C GLU A 389 28.28 36.04 6.38
N PHE A 390 27.11 36.17 5.78
CA PHE A 390 26.53 35.15 4.88
C PHE A 390 26.68 35.61 3.42
N GLN A 391 27.80 35.29 2.79
CA GLN A 391 28.18 35.83 1.48
C GLN A 391 28.03 34.81 0.33
N PHE A 392 28.08 33.49 0.63
CA PHE A 392 28.21 32.47 -0.41
C PHE A 392 26.85 31.96 -0.87
N PRO A 393 26.47 32.23 -2.16
CA PRO A 393 25.15 31.87 -2.67
C PRO A 393 24.98 30.36 -2.83
N CYS A 394 23.93 29.80 -2.25
CA CYS A 394 23.52 28.41 -2.41
C CYS A 394 22.17 28.38 -3.11
N ILE A 395 22.00 27.55 -4.14
CA ILE A 395 20.72 27.41 -4.85
C ILE A 395 19.73 26.70 -3.94
N TYR A 396 18.68 27.42 -3.54
CA TYR A 396 17.55 26.88 -2.80
C TYR A 396 16.53 26.29 -3.75
N THR A 397 15.98 27.10 -4.68
CA THR A 397 15.09 26.64 -5.75
C THR A 397 15.40 27.35 -7.05
N THR A 398 15.17 26.65 -8.16
CA THR A 398 15.17 27.22 -9.49
C THR A 398 13.74 27.25 -10.01
N GLN A 399 13.33 28.35 -10.67
CA GLN A 399 11.99 28.53 -11.17
C GLN A 399 11.87 28.08 -12.64
N LYS A 400 10.63 28.03 -13.14
CA LYS A 400 10.34 27.65 -14.53
C LYS A 400 10.98 28.62 -15.55
N ASP A 401 11.06 29.89 -15.22
CA ASP A 401 11.66 30.97 -16.04
C ASP A 401 13.19 31.06 -15.94
N GLY A 402 13.81 30.15 -15.14
CA GLY A 402 15.24 30.16 -14.90
C GLY A 402 15.71 31.08 -13.77
N SER A 403 14.81 31.81 -13.12
CA SER A 403 15.17 32.60 -11.94
C SER A 403 15.55 31.71 -10.76
N ILE A 404 16.42 32.21 -9.89
CA ILE A 404 17.01 31.44 -8.79
C ILE A 404 16.65 32.10 -7.46
N ASN A 405 16.14 31.32 -6.53
CA ASN A 405 16.04 31.70 -5.13
C ASN A 405 17.27 31.17 -4.40
N PHE A 406 18.00 32.06 -3.74
CA PHE A 406 19.20 31.73 -2.99
C PHE A 406 18.94 31.62 -1.50
N LEU A 407 19.75 30.79 -0.85
CA LEU A 407 20.18 30.92 0.53
C LEU A 407 21.65 31.30 0.51
N TYR A 408 22.12 31.99 1.53
CA TYR A 408 23.52 32.40 1.62
C TYR A 408 24.21 31.68 2.78
N SER A 409 25.36 31.05 2.52
CA SER A 409 26.19 30.40 3.53
C SER A 409 27.30 31.35 4.02
N ASN A 410 27.68 31.18 5.28
CA ASN A 410 28.88 31.83 5.84
C ASN A 410 30.18 31.04 5.58
N THR A 411 30.08 29.87 4.92
CA THR A 411 31.22 29.02 4.62
C THR A 411 31.10 28.36 3.25
N LYS A 412 32.22 28.08 2.60
CA LYS A 412 32.31 27.27 1.38
C LYS A 412 32.62 25.78 1.68
N SER A 413 32.85 25.41 2.93
CA SER A 413 33.19 24.03 3.29
C SER A 413 32.04 23.02 3.05
N ASN A 414 30.80 23.52 3.05
CA ASN A 414 29.60 22.76 2.76
C ASN A 414 28.99 23.23 1.42
N GLY A 415 28.16 22.40 0.79
CA GLY A 415 27.40 22.83 -0.39
C GLY A 415 28.09 22.59 -1.73
N HIS A 416 29.26 21.97 -1.77
CA HIS A 416 29.95 21.60 -3.01
C HIS A 416 30.28 22.78 -3.93
N PHE A 417 30.86 23.84 -3.39
CA PHE A 417 31.44 24.95 -4.14
C PHE A 417 32.70 24.50 -4.89
N GLY A 418 33.08 25.27 -5.95
CA GLY A 418 34.29 25.01 -6.74
C GLY A 418 34.20 23.80 -7.68
N ILE A 419 33.00 23.25 -7.89
CA ILE A 419 32.76 22.06 -8.73
C ILE A 419 31.87 22.46 -9.91
N PRO A 420 32.28 22.27 -11.16
CA PRO A 420 31.44 22.45 -12.34
C PRO A 420 30.23 21.50 -12.30
N LYS A 421 29.03 22.02 -12.52
CA LYS A 421 27.80 21.22 -12.35
C LYS A 421 26.55 21.82 -13.00
N VAL A 422 25.55 20.98 -13.26
CA VAL A 422 24.19 21.38 -13.62
C VAL A 422 23.32 21.19 -12.38
N ILE A 423 22.64 22.26 -11.92
CA ILE A 423 21.84 22.26 -10.68
C ILE A 423 20.36 22.44 -11.02
N TRP A 424 19.48 21.68 -10.34
CA TRP A 424 18.03 21.87 -10.39
C TRP A 424 17.41 21.70 -8.99
N SER A 425 16.21 22.25 -8.80
CA SER A 425 15.50 22.13 -7.51
C SER A 425 14.71 20.83 -7.37
N ASN A 426 14.53 20.41 -6.13
CA ASN A 426 13.80 19.18 -5.76
C ASN A 426 12.28 19.29 -5.99
N GLY A 427 11.73 20.47 -6.22
CA GLY A 427 10.27 20.65 -6.36
C GLY A 427 9.88 21.59 -7.48
N GLY A 428 8.64 21.45 -7.95
CA GLY A 428 8.02 22.34 -8.92
C GLY A 428 8.56 22.19 -10.35
N ALA A 429 8.11 23.11 -11.19
CA ALA A 429 8.58 23.24 -12.57
C ALA A 429 9.90 24.01 -12.57
N THR A 430 11.01 23.29 -12.44
CA THR A 430 12.37 23.84 -12.36
C THR A 430 13.05 23.85 -13.73
N THR A 431 13.89 24.87 -13.99
CA THR A 431 14.83 24.90 -15.12
C THR A 431 16.24 24.67 -14.58
N PRO A 432 17.00 23.71 -15.12
CA PRO A 432 18.38 23.45 -14.69
C PRO A 432 19.28 24.65 -14.95
N ILE A 433 20.20 24.93 -14.04
CA ILE A 433 21.18 26.02 -14.12
C ILE A 433 22.58 25.41 -14.27
N VAL A 434 23.34 25.92 -15.21
CA VAL A 434 24.76 25.58 -15.40
C VAL A 434 25.64 26.46 -14.53
N ASP A 435 26.51 25.82 -13.76
CA ASP A 435 27.49 26.44 -12.88
C ASP A 435 28.90 25.97 -13.27
N ILE A 436 29.48 26.58 -14.31
CA ILE A 436 30.79 26.18 -14.88
C ILE A 436 31.92 26.42 -13.86
N ASN A 437 31.85 27.51 -13.11
CA ASN A 437 32.92 27.91 -12.21
C ASN A 437 32.76 27.36 -10.78
N GLY A 438 31.65 26.67 -10.48
CA GLY A 438 31.37 26.21 -9.12
C GLY A 438 31.03 27.35 -8.15
N GLU A 439 30.42 28.42 -8.62
CA GLU A 439 30.09 29.60 -7.81
C GLU A 439 28.95 29.37 -6.83
N TYR A 440 28.07 28.40 -7.12
CA TYR A 440 26.86 28.13 -6.34
C TYR A 440 27.00 26.89 -5.46
N GLY A 441 26.56 27.00 -4.21
CA GLY A 441 26.35 25.84 -3.33
C GLY A 441 25.06 25.09 -3.66
N VAL A 442 25.02 23.81 -3.28
CA VAL A 442 23.84 22.93 -3.37
C VAL A 442 23.24 22.78 -1.97
N THR A 443 21.92 22.94 -1.84
CA THR A 443 21.17 22.75 -0.59
C THR A 443 20.45 21.39 -0.58
N ASN A 444 19.75 21.07 0.50
CA ASN A 444 18.90 19.89 0.57
C ASN A 444 17.61 19.98 -0.31
N PHE A 445 17.35 21.13 -0.91
CA PHE A 445 16.27 21.35 -1.88
C PHE A 445 16.74 21.40 -3.32
N SER A 446 18.01 21.17 -3.57
CA SER A 446 18.59 21.15 -4.91
C SER A 446 19.49 19.95 -5.11
N TYR A 447 19.56 19.48 -6.34
CA TYR A 447 20.38 18.39 -6.81
C TYR A 447 21.32 18.89 -7.90
N ALA A 448 22.41 18.18 -8.13
CA ALA A 448 23.29 18.52 -9.23
C ALA A 448 23.85 17.27 -9.94
N ILE A 449 24.24 17.47 -11.20
CA ILE A 449 25.06 16.57 -11.99
C ILE A 449 26.43 17.22 -12.14
N ILE A 450 27.47 16.47 -11.84
CA ILE A 450 28.87 16.85 -12.09
C ILE A 450 29.31 16.26 -13.41
N ASP A 451 29.90 17.09 -14.27
CA ASP A 451 30.57 16.62 -15.49
C ASP A 451 31.66 17.65 -15.89
N GLU A 452 32.40 17.35 -16.96
CA GLU A 452 33.35 18.27 -17.53
C GLU A 452 32.64 19.55 -18.03
N PRO A 453 33.27 20.74 -17.89
CA PRO A 453 32.65 22.04 -18.23
C PRO A 453 32.02 22.08 -19.63
N GLU A 454 32.65 21.45 -20.61
CA GLU A 454 32.18 21.38 -21.99
C GLU A 454 30.89 20.59 -22.21
N ASN A 455 30.52 19.72 -21.29
CA ASN A 455 29.31 18.90 -21.35
C ASN A 455 28.11 19.54 -20.63
N LEU A 456 28.31 20.50 -19.75
CA LEU A 456 27.26 20.99 -18.84
C LEU A 456 26.08 21.64 -19.58
N GLU A 457 26.33 22.45 -20.60
CA GLU A 457 25.22 23.05 -21.40
C GLU A 457 24.47 21.97 -22.18
N ARG A 458 25.15 20.98 -22.72
CA ARG A 458 24.52 19.85 -23.44
C ARG A 458 23.65 18.99 -22.49
N ILE A 459 24.11 18.74 -21.26
CA ILE A 459 23.33 18.07 -20.23
C ILE A 459 22.06 18.85 -19.92
N LYS A 460 22.16 20.16 -19.71
CA LYS A 460 21.02 21.04 -19.50
C LYS A 460 20.04 21.02 -20.68
N GLU A 461 20.54 21.15 -21.91
CA GLU A 461 19.72 21.09 -23.12
C GLU A 461 18.97 19.75 -23.20
N ALA A 462 19.65 18.63 -22.97
CA ALA A 462 19.04 17.30 -22.94
C ALA A 462 17.92 17.20 -21.90
N MET A 463 18.15 17.70 -20.68
CA MET A 463 17.16 17.72 -19.60
C MET A 463 15.91 18.57 -19.93
N LEU A 464 16.02 19.52 -20.85
CA LEU A 464 14.93 20.39 -21.28
C LEU A 464 14.13 19.84 -22.47
N THR A 465 14.60 18.80 -23.13
CA THR A 465 13.89 18.18 -24.27
C THR A 465 12.52 17.62 -23.86
N PRO A 466 11.52 17.66 -24.74
CA PRO A 466 10.22 17.03 -24.49
C PRO A 466 10.33 15.54 -24.18
N GLU A 467 11.26 14.83 -24.82
CA GLU A 467 11.52 13.40 -24.66
C GLU A 467 12.02 13.10 -23.24
N PHE A 468 13.01 13.85 -22.75
CA PHE A 468 13.53 13.69 -21.40
C PHE A 468 12.46 14.03 -20.34
N LEU A 469 11.72 15.10 -20.55
CA LEU A 469 10.63 15.48 -19.64
C LEU A 469 9.49 14.45 -19.62
N LYS A 470 9.20 13.83 -20.76
CA LYS A 470 8.27 12.70 -20.84
C LYS A 470 8.79 11.49 -20.04
N LEU A 471 10.08 11.13 -20.23
CA LEU A 471 10.71 10.06 -19.48
C LEU A 471 10.62 10.28 -17.98
N MET A 472 10.88 11.51 -17.50
CA MET A 472 10.81 11.83 -16.08
C MET A 472 9.41 11.66 -15.48
N LYS A 473 8.34 11.80 -16.25
CA LYS A 473 6.97 11.50 -15.76
C LYS A 473 6.79 10.01 -15.44
N PHE A 474 7.48 9.15 -16.16
CA PHE A 474 7.46 7.70 -15.89
C PHE A 474 8.43 7.28 -14.77
N ALA A 475 9.42 8.10 -14.45
CA ALA A 475 10.31 7.87 -13.31
C ALA A 475 9.63 8.18 -11.96
N GLN A 476 8.67 9.12 -11.96
CA GLN A 476 8.07 9.66 -10.74
C GLN A 476 7.10 8.69 -10.08
N GLY A 477 7.24 8.51 -8.78
CA GLY A 477 6.30 7.78 -7.96
C GLY A 477 5.50 8.65 -6.98
N LYS A 478 6.09 9.61 -6.29
CA LYS A 478 5.38 10.29 -5.20
C LYS A 478 4.76 11.65 -5.52
N SER A 479 5.11 12.30 -6.60
CA SER A 479 4.47 13.57 -6.88
C SER A 479 4.67 14.01 -8.32
N SER A 480 3.57 14.27 -8.98
CA SER A 480 3.51 15.10 -10.20
C SER A 480 4.09 16.53 -10.01
N LEU A 481 4.55 16.85 -8.81
CA LEU A 481 5.12 18.15 -8.44
C LEU A 481 6.63 18.26 -8.75
N HIS A 482 7.35 17.15 -8.95
CA HIS A 482 8.76 17.16 -9.28
C HIS A 482 8.95 17.00 -10.78
N ARG A 483 9.72 17.87 -11.41
CA ARG A 483 10.02 17.80 -12.84
C ARG A 483 11.06 16.72 -13.14
N TYR A 484 11.97 16.45 -12.22
CA TYR A 484 13.09 15.50 -12.36
C TYR A 484 13.16 14.55 -11.17
N ASP A 485 13.34 13.27 -11.40
CA ASP A 485 13.59 12.28 -10.36
C ASP A 485 15.09 12.06 -10.20
N TYR A 486 15.64 12.53 -9.08
CA TYR A 486 17.06 12.40 -8.75
C TYR A 486 17.51 10.95 -8.67
N ASN A 487 16.69 10.06 -8.07
CA ASN A 487 17.06 8.67 -7.88
C ASN A 487 17.16 7.93 -9.23
N ALA A 488 16.23 8.21 -10.15
CA ALA A 488 16.29 7.67 -11.50
C ALA A 488 17.50 8.22 -12.27
N ILE A 489 17.72 9.55 -12.24
CA ILE A 489 18.84 10.20 -12.91
C ILE A 489 20.18 9.65 -12.39
N SER A 490 20.32 9.41 -11.08
CA SER A 490 21.57 8.90 -10.49
C SER A 490 21.98 7.51 -10.98
N LEU A 491 21.08 6.79 -11.66
CA LEU A 491 21.36 5.48 -12.26
C LEU A 491 21.80 5.57 -13.72
N PHE A 492 21.63 6.73 -14.34
CA PHE A 492 21.93 6.87 -15.77
C PHE A 492 23.42 6.77 -16.04
N ARG A 493 23.76 6.27 -17.21
CA ARG A 493 25.12 6.28 -17.72
C ARG A 493 25.63 7.71 -17.93
N LYS A 494 26.94 7.88 -17.86
CA LYS A 494 27.59 9.21 -17.86
C LYS A 494 27.20 10.05 -19.09
N ASP A 495 27.06 9.45 -20.25
CA ASP A 495 26.76 10.09 -21.53
C ASP A 495 25.27 10.04 -21.93
N PHE A 496 24.34 9.86 -20.95
CA PHE A 496 22.91 9.70 -21.20
C PHE A 496 22.30 10.80 -22.06
N TRP A 497 22.84 12.00 -21.95
CA TRP A 497 22.36 13.22 -22.63
C TRP A 497 22.49 13.15 -24.15
N VAL A 498 23.41 12.32 -24.68
CA VAL A 498 23.61 12.14 -26.12
C VAL A 498 22.34 11.61 -26.81
N ASP A 499 21.54 10.78 -26.12
CA ASP A 499 20.32 10.19 -26.68
C ASP A 499 19.19 11.21 -26.89
N PHE A 500 19.25 12.37 -26.24
CA PHE A 500 18.24 13.42 -26.28
C PHE A 500 18.61 14.62 -27.14
N LEU A 501 19.82 14.68 -27.70
CA LEU A 501 20.33 15.80 -28.49
C LEU A 501 20.55 15.43 -29.98
N LYS A 502 19.79 14.47 -30.48
CA LYS A 502 19.85 14.04 -31.89
C LYS A 502 19.08 14.97 -32.81
#